data_bf859b7387bf42b1c3e6ca9e24c1a323
#
_entry.id   bf859b7387bf42b1c3e6ca9e24c1a323
#
_cell.length_a   1.000
_cell.length_b   1.000
_cell.length_c   1.000
_cell.angle_alpha   90.00
_cell.angle_beta   90.00
_cell.angle_gamma   90.00
#
_symmetry.space_group_name_H-M   'P 1'
#
loop_
_entity.id
_entity.type
_entity.pdbx_description
1 polymer ?
#
loop_
_entity_poly.entity_id
_entity_poly.type
_entity_poly.pdbx_seq_one_letter_code
_entity_poly.pdbx_strand_id
1 'polypeptide(L)'
;ATVINAGDGWHQHPTQALLDCYTIRSHRGSLDGLHIGIVGDIKHSRVARSNIEAFTRLGAHVTLVAPPTLLPAATAPWDVQVSHDLDAVLGSLDVCYLLRMQRERMTEALVPTLREYTACYGLSAERADRLPDGALIMHPGPMNRGVEIASEVADRPDAVITEQVANGVAVRMAVLFLLLGPGRAALPPLAGAVADSTADPASDVTASGPGDGGVNGGVGDAGTPTPSTSGAST
;
A
#
# COMPACT_ATOMS: atom_id res chain seq x y z
N ALA A 1 -12.74 -21.60 -3.92
CA ALA A 1 -12.95 -20.64 -5.01
C ALA A 1 -11.70 -19.79 -5.20
N THR A 2 -11.38 -19.43 -6.43
CA THR A 2 -10.28 -18.50 -6.72
C THR A 2 -10.76 -17.08 -6.49
N VAL A 3 -10.00 -16.31 -5.71
CA VAL A 3 -10.28 -14.90 -5.42
C VAL A 3 -9.15 -14.05 -5.98
N ILE A 4 -9.49 -12.99 -6.72
CA ILE A 4 -8.53 -12.03 -7.27
C ILE A 4 -8.82 -10.67 -6.64
N ASN A 5 -7.85 -10.14 -5.88
CA ASN A 5 -7.94 -8.80 -5.33
C ASN A 5 -7.69 -7.76 -6.42
N ALA A 6 -8.73 -7.06 -6.85
CA ALA A 6 -8.67 -5.98 -7.84
C ALA A 6 -8.42 -4.59 -7.20
N GLY A 7 -8.19 -4.56 -5.91
CA GLY A 7 -7.96 -3.37 -5.10
C GLY A 7 -9.00 -3.20 -4.00
N ASP A 8 -8.53 -3.20 -2.75
CA ASP A 8 -9.35 -3.11 -1.55
C ASP A 8 -9.03 -1.83 -0.75
N GLY A 9 -9.98 -0.95 -0.69
CA GLY A 9 -9.89 0.27 0.13
C GLY A 9 -8.54 0.98 0.07
N TRP A 10 -7.86 1.07 1.21
CA TRP A 10 -6.50 1.61 1.35
C TRP A 10 -5.43 0.54 1.55
N HIS A 11 -5.81 -0.75 1.52
CA HIS A 11 -4.95 -1.84 1.92
C HIS A 11 -4.04 -2.30 0.80
N GLN A 12 -4.58 -2.90 -0.28
CA GLN A 12 -3.74 -3.44 -1.36
C GLN A 12 -4.32 -3.24 -2.77
N HIS A 13 -3.43 -3.28 -3.76
CA HIS A 13 -3.74 -3.31 -5.18
C HIS A 13 -2.74 -4.22 -5.93
N PRO A 14 -2.80 -5.55 -5.72
CA PRO A 14 -1.77 -6.47 -6.22
C PRO A 14 -1.58 -6.42 -7.74
N THR A 15 -2.67 -6.32 -8.50
CA THR A 15 -2.58 -6.25 -9.96
C THR A 15 -1.91 -4.97 -10.46
N GLN A 16 -1.94 -3.88 -9.68
CA GLN A 16 -1.16 -2.68 -9.98
C GLN A 16 0.33 -2.93 -9.74
N ALA A 17 0.69 -3.51 -8.61
CA ALA A 17 2.09 -3.82 -8.34
C ALA A 17 2.70 -4.76 -9.39
N LEU A 18 1.94 -5.76 -9.86
CA LEU A 18 2.39 -6.66 -10.93
C LEU A 18 2.65 -5.93 -12.25
N LEU A 19 1.75 -5.03 -12.67
CA LEU A 19 1.95 -4.27 -13.91
C LEU A 19 3.10 -3.26 -13.78
N ASP A 20 3.29 -2.69 -12.60
CA ASP A 20 4.40 -1.76 -12.33
C ASP A 20 5.74 -2.50 -12.39
N CYS A 21 5.85 -3.67 -11.73
CA CYS A 21 7.02 -4.54 -11.86
C CYS A 21 7.28 -4.97 -13.31
N TYR A 22 6.23 -5.32 -14.05
CA TYR A 22 6.34 -5.68 -15.45
C TYR A 22 6.88 -4.52 -16.29
N THR A 23 6.34 -3.31 -16.09
CA THR A 23 6.79 -2.11 -16.81
C THR A 23 8.25 -1.79 -16.52
N ILE A 24 8.66 -1.79 -15.24
CA ILE A 24 10.07 -1.58 -14.87
C ILE A 24 10.95 -2.63 -15.50
N ARG A 25 10.56 -3.91 -15.42
CA ARG A 25 11.33 -5.01 -15.99
C ARG A 25 11.48 -4.92 -17.50
N SER A 26 10.46 -4.43 -18.21
CA SER A 26 10.51 -4.25 -19.67
C SER A 26 11.59 -3.25 -20.11
N HIS A 27 11.83 -2.22 -19.28
CA HIS A 27 12.83 -1.18 -19.55
C HIS A 27 14.21 -1.47 -18.95
N ARG A 28 14.26 -2.11 -17.77
CA ARG A 28 15.49 -2.27 -16.98
C ARG A 28 15.99 -3.72 -16.91
N GLY A 29 15.22 -4.67 -17.42
CA GLY A 29 15.56 -6.11 -17.40
C GLY A 29 15.31 -6.79 -16.05
N SER A 30 15.64 -6.15 -14.94
CA SER A 30 15.44 -6.61 -13.56
C SER A 30 15.04 -5.45 -12.65
N LEU A 31 14.48 -5.76 -11.49
CA LEU A 31 14.29 -4.81 -10.39
C LEU A 31 15.41 -4.93 -9.35
N ASP A 32 16.15 -6.04 -9.37
CA ASP A 32 17.21 -6.29 -8.41
C ASP A 32 18.29 -5.21 -8.44
N GLY A 33 18.55 -4.62 -7.27
CA GLY A 33 19.51 -3.53 -7.10
C GLY A 33 19.06 -2.15 -7.58
N LEU A 34 17.86 -1.99 -8.18
CA LEU A 34 17.36 -0.68 -8.58
C LEU A 34 16.99 0.18 -7.38
N HIS A 35 17.26 1.47 -7.45
CA HIS A 35 16.82 2.47 -6.49
C HIS A 35 15.49 3.08 -6.94
N ILE A 36 14.42 2.80 -6.21
CA ILE A 36 13.05 3.24 -6.53
C ILE A 36 12.56 4.23 -5.49
N GLY A 37 12.32 5.48 -5.88
CA GLY A 37 11.68 6.50 -5.06
C GLY A 37 10.16 6.45 -5.20
N ILE A 38 9.41 6.18 -4.12
CA ILE A 38 7.96 6.30 -4.09
C ILE A 38 7.63 7.64 -3.43
N VAL A 39 7.08 8.57 -4.23
CA VAL A 39 6.90 9.97 -3.85
C VAL A 39 5.43 10.31 -3.68
N GLY A 40 5.04 10.87 -2.54
CA GLY A 40 3.71 11.44 -2.35
C GLY A 40 2.91 10.88 -1.19
N ASP A 41 1.60 10.71 -1.36
CA ASP A 41 0.69 10.25 -0.31
C ASP A 41 0.80 8.74 -0.09
N ILE A 42 1.79 8.32 0.68
CA ILE A 42 2.06 6.91 0.97
C ILE A 42 1.05 6.37 1.98
N LYS A 43 0.64 7.20 2.94
CA LYS A 43 -0.26 6.80 4.04
C LYS A 43 -1.61 6.26 3.53
N HIS A 44 -2.20 6.90 2.52
CA HIS A 44 -3.52 6.55 1.99
C HIS A 44 -3.46 5.77 0.69
N SER A 45 -2.24 5.42 0.21
CA SER A 45 -2.07 4.74 -1.06
C SER A 45 -1.98 3.22 -0.90
N ARG A 46 -3.02 2.52 -1.35
CA ARG A 46 -2.98 1.05 -1.52
C ARG A 46 -1.95 0.61 -2.55
N VAL A 47 -1.66 1.47 -3.54
CA VAL A 47 -0.65 1.20 -4.57
C VAL A 47 0.74 1.22 -3.94
N ALA A 48 1.05 2.23 -3.13
CA ALA A 48 2.33 2.30 -2.42
C ALA A 48 2.59 1.04 -1.59
N ARG A 49 1.59 0.57 -0.82
CA ARG A 49 1.73 -0.64 0.02
C ARG A 49 2.07 -1.88 -0.81
N SER A 50 1.33 -2.13 -1.89
CA SER A 50 1.59 -3.26 -2.77
C SER A 50 2.91 -3.15 -3.52
N ASN A 51 3.28 -1.94 -3.95
CA ASN A 51 4.54 -1.70 -4.65
C ASN A 51 5.74 -1.86 -3.72
N ILE A 52 5.69 -1.35 -2.50
CA ILE A 52 6.73 -1.56 -1.50
C ILE A 52 7.01 -3.05 -1.34
N GLU A 53 5.97 -3.85 -1.11
CA GLU A 53 6.10 -5.29 -0.93
C GLU A 53 6.64 -5.99 -2.18
N ALA A 54 6.15 -5.63 -3.37
CA ALA A 54 6.58 -6.26 -4.61
C ALA A 54 8.02 -5.87 -4.98
N PHE A 55 8.36 -4.58 -4.87
CA PHE A 55 9.67 -4.07 -5.25
C PHE A 55 10.78 -4.60 -4.33
N THR A 56 10.56 -4.57 -3.00
CA THR A 56 11.54 -5.09 -2.04
C THR A 56 11.73 -6.60 -2.19
N ARG A 57 10.66 -7.37 -2.43
CA ARG A 57 10.75 -8.82 -2.71
C ARG A 57 11.50 -9.15 -4.00
N LEU A 58 11.52 -8.23 -4.96
CA LEU A 58 12.26 -8.37 -6.21
C LEU A 58 13.66 -7.76 -6.14
N GLY A 59 14.14 -7.39 -4.95
CA GLY A 59 15.50 -6.95 -4.68
C GLY A 59 15.76 -5.46 -4.93
N ALA A 60 14.72 -4.65 -5.13
CA ALA A 60 14.89 -3.20 -5.27
C ALA A 60 15.08 -2.50 -3.91
N HIS A 61 15.88 -1.43 -3.91
CA HIS A 61 16.02 -0.52 -2.79
C HIS A 61 14.95 0.56 -2.86
N VAL A 62 14.02 0.57 -1.93
CA VAL A 62 12.88 1.49 -1.94
C VAL A 62 13.12 2.65 -0.98
N THR A 63 12.97 3.88 -1.47
CA THR A 63 12.95 5.10 -0.66
C THR A 63 11.57 5.74 -0.72
N LEU A 64 10.94 5.93 0.44
CA LEU A 64 9.67 6.64 0.57
C LEU A 64 9.96 8.13 0.73
N VAL A 65 9.36 8.95 -0.12
CA VAL A 65 9.59 10.41 -0.13
C VAL A 65 8.28 11.14 0.09
N ALA A 66 8.10 11.72 1.27
CA ALA A 66 6.87 12.41 1.62
C ALA A 66 7.04 13.33 2.84
N PRO A 67 6.15 14.31 3.05
CA PRO A 67 6.06 14.98 4.33
C PRO A 67 5.67 13.97 5.44
N PRO A 68 6.09 14.20 6.69
CA PRO A 68 5.80 13.26 7.79
C PRO A 68 4.31 12.92 7.96
N THR A 69 3.43 13.85 7.64
CA THR A 69 1.97 13.70 7.74
C THR A 69 1.38 12.73 6.72
N LEU A 70 2.07 12.50 5.59
CA LEU A 70 1.68 11.59 4.52
C LEU A 70 2.41 10.24 4.55
N LEU A 71 3.18 9.99 5.61
CA LEU A 71 3.77 8.68 5.92
C LEU A 71 2.90 7.94 6.94
N PRO A 72 2.86 6.60 6.90
CA PRO A 72 2.27 5.82 7.98
C PRO A 72 3.08 6.02 9.27
N ALA A 73 2.42 5.88 10.43
CA ALA A 73 3.04 6.06 11.74
C ALA A 73 4.22 5.10 11.98
N ALA A 74 4.24 3.95 11.34
CA ALA A 74 5.35 2.99 11.39
C ALA A 74 5.60 2.43 9.99
N THR A 75 6.86 2.46 9.58
CA THR A 75 7.37 1.81 8.36
C THR A 75 8.16 0.53 8.68
N ALA A 76 8.31 0.20 9.95
CA ALA A 76 9.12 -0.91 10.45
C ALA A 76 8.84 -2.29 9.83
N PRO A 77 7.63 -2.63 9.34
CA PRO A 77 7.41 -3.90 8.64
C PRO A 77 8.05 -3.93 7.24
N TRP A 78 8.44 -2.77 6.69
CA TRP A 78 8.99 -2.65 5.36
C TRP A 78 10.51 -2.41 5.42
N ASP A 79 11.25 -3.07 4.57
CA ASP A 79 12.67 -2.80 4.36
C ASP A 79 12.82 -1.63 3.39
N VAL A 80 12.68 -0.42 3.90
CA VAL A 80 12.67 0.82 3.11
C VAL A 80 13.41 1.95 3.80
N GLN A 81 13.93 2.87 3.01
CA GLN A 81 14.43 4.15 3.49
C GLN A 81 13.32 5.21 3.47
N VAL A 82 13.48 6.25 4.27
CA VAL A 82 12.55 7.39 4.32
C VAL A 82 13.32 8.68 4.11
N SER A 83 12.82 9.53 3.22
CA SER A 83 13.32 10.88 3.02
C SER A 83 12.16 11.88 3.07
N HIS A 84 12.42 13.07 3.61
CA HIS A 84 11.48 14.19 3.58
C HIS A 84 11.91 15.25 2.55
N ASP A 85 12.97 14.97 1.81
CA ASP A 85 13.55 15.86 0.80
C ASP A 85 13.65 15.09 -0.53
N LEU A 86 12.80 15.49 -1.50
CA LEU A 86 12.82 14.92 -2.84
C LEU A 86 14.13 15.26 -3.56
N ASP A 87 14.57 16.49 -3.40
CA ASP A 87 15.75 17.00 -4.10
C ASP A 87 17.04 16.26 -3.71
N ALA A 88 17.11 15.77 -2.47
CA ALA A 88 18.27 15.02 -1.98
C ALA A 88 18.39 13.61 -2.59
N VAL A 89 17.29 13.02 -3.08
CA VAL A 89 17.28 11.62 -3.56
C VAL A 89 17.24 11.49 -5.07
N LEU A 90 16.79 12.51 -5.81
CA LEU A 90 16.57 12.46 -7.26
C LEU A 90 17.75 11.88 -8.03
N GLY A 91 18.97 12.35 -7.75
CA GLY A 91 20.16 11.94 -8.48
C GLY A 91 20.60 10.48 -8.30
N SER A 92 19.92 9.72 -7.43
CA SER A 92 20.21 8.30 -7.18
C SER A 92 19.09 7.37 -7.65
N LEU A 93 17.97 7.89 -8.16
CA LEU A 93 16.81 7.11 -8.50
C LEU A 93 16.89 6.50 -9.90
N ASP A 94 16.75 5.19 -10.02
CA ASP A 94 16.48 4.51 -11.29
C ASP A 94 15.01 4.62 -11.70
N VAL A 95 14.12 4.75 -10.73
CA VAL A 95 12.67 4.92 -10.94
C VAL A 95 12.13 5.97 -9.97
N CYS A 96 11.51 7.01 -10.51
CA CYS A 96 10.72 7.98 -9.76
C CYS A 96 9.23 7.62 -9.90
N TYR A 97 8.68 6.97 -8.88
CA TYR A 97 7.29 6.53 -8.85
C TYR A 97 6.44 7.53 -8.07
N LEU A 98 5.65 8.31 -8.80
CA LEU A 98 4.80 9.35 -8.21
C LEU A 98 3.45 8.78 -7.79
N LEU A 99 2.92 9.28 -6.67
CA LEU A 99 1.59 8.93 -6.19
C LEU A 99 0.63 10.11 -6.37
N ARG A 100 -0.61 9.78 -6.73
CA ARG A 100 -1.68 10.76 -6.79
C ARG A 100 -1.95 11.35 -5.40
N MET A 101 -2.03 12.67 -5.31
CA MET A 101 -2.55 13.34 -4.13
C MET A 101 -4.07 13.12 -4.03
N GLN A 102 -4.52 12.29 -3.08
CA GLN A 102 -5.92 11.88 -2.94
C GLN A 102 -6.70 12.80 -1.99
N ARG A 103 -6.94 14.05 -2.41
CA ARG A 103 -7.65 15.07 -1.60
C ARG A 103 -9.02 14.61 -1.12
N GLU A 104 -9.73 13.87 -1.95
CA GLU A 104 -11.05 13.32 -1.65
C GLU A 104 -11.06 12.30 -0.49
N ARG A 105 -9.90 11.79 -0.12
CA ARG A 105 -9.74 10.83 1.00
C ARG A 105 -9.16 11.46 2.25
N MET A 106 -8.76 12.72 2.19
CA MET A 106 -8.21 13.42 3.33
C MET A 106 -9.36 14.05 4.12
N THR A 107 -9.59 13.56 5.32
CA THR A 107 -10.52 14.15 6.30
C THR A 107 -9.88 15.29 7.11
N GLU A 108 -8.55 15.37 7.06
CA GLU A 108 -7.73 16.34 7.78
C GLU A 108 -6.84 17.11 6.81
N ALA A 109 -6.42 18.32 7.18
CA ALA A 109 -5.44 19.11 6.44
C ALA A 109 -4.03 18.54 6.68
N LEU A 110 -3.68 17.45 5.99
CA LEU A 110 -2.38 16.77 6.13
C LEU A 110 -1.22 17.50 5.44
N VAL A 111 -1.53 18.44 4.57
CA VAL A 111 -0.57 19.37 3.97
C VAL A 111 -1.12 20.79 4.11
N PRO A 112 -0.26 21.80 4.41
CA PRO A 112 -0.75 23.17 4.62
C PRO A 112 -1.45 23.73 3.39
N THR A 113 -0.87 23.55 2.21
CA THR A 113 -1.45 23.90 0.90
C THR A 113 -0.96 22.97 -0.20
N LEU A 114 -1.75 22.81 -1.27
CA LEU A 114 -1.26 22.11 -2.47
C LEU A 114 -0.08 22.80 -3.12
N ARG A 115 -0.03 24.13 -3.06
CA ARG A 115 1.08 24.90 -3.61
C ARG A 115 2.39 24.57 -2.91
N GLU A 116 2.36 24.44 -1.60
CA GLU A 116 3.53 24.04 -0.80
C GLU A 116 3.91 22.59 -1.08
N TYR A 117 2.94 21.70 -1.14
CA TYR A 117 3.20 20.32 -1.55
C TYR A 117 3.86 20.24 -2.94
N THR A 118 3.32 20.95 -3.93
CA THR A 118 3.88 20.98 -5.28
C THR A 118 5.30 21.54 -5.27
N ALA A 119 5.56 22.59 -4.51
CA ALA A 119 6.88 23.19 -4.40
C ALA A 119 7.92 22.24 -3.79
N CYS A 120 7.53 21.44 -2.78
CA CYS A 120 8.43 20.52 -2.08
C CYS A 120 8.54 19.13 -2.71
N TYR A 121 7.44 18.60 -3.26
CA TYR A 121 7.33 17.19 -3.68
C TYR A 121 6.84 17.00 -5.13
N GLY A 122 6.41 18.06 -5.82
CA GLY A 122 6.02 17.97 -7.23
C GLY A 122 7.24 17.76 -8.13
N LEU A 123 7.14 16.86 -9.10
CA LEU A 123 8.18 16.64 -10.10
C LEU A 123 8.05 17.68 -11.21
N SER A 124 8.80 18.78 -11.10
CA SER A 124 8.94 19.83 -12.12
C SER A 124 9.89 19.36 -13.23
N ALA A 125 9.95 20.10 -14.35
CA ALA A 125 10.91 19.85 -15.41
C ALA A 125 12.35 19.90 -14.90
N GLU A 126 12.68 20.91 -14.09
CA GLU A 126 13.99 21.07 -13.48
C GLU A 126 14.39 19.88 -12.60
N ARG A 127 13.44 19.32 -11.84
CA ARG A 127 13.68 18.14 -11.03
C ARG A 127 13.80 16.88 -11.88
N ALA A 128 12.98 16.75 -12.92
CA ALA A 128 13.09 15.63 -13.85
C ALA A 128 14.44 15.59 -14.57
N ASP A 129 15.01 16.75 -14.88
CA ASP A 129 16.35 16.85 -15.50
C ASP A 129 17.51 16.46 -14.56
N ARG A 130 17.24 16.30 -13.26
CA ARG A 130 18.21 15.81 -12.26
C ARG A 130 18.17 14.31 -12.05
N LEU A 131 17.19 13.64 -12.63
CA LEU A 131 17.16 12.17 -12.63
C LEU A 131 18.32 11.64 -13.47
N PRO A 132 18.92 10.50 -13.12
CA PRO A 132 19.95 9.87 -13.93
C PRO A 132 19.45 9.52 -15.34
N ASP A 133 20.38 9.45 -16.31
CA ASP A 133 20.07 8.99 -17.65
C ASP A 133 19.44 7.60 -17.62
N GLY A 134 18.30 7.43 -18.31
CA GLY A 134 17.55 6.19 -18.35
C GLY A 134 16.67 5.92 -17.11
N ALA A 135 16.60 6.85 -16.15
CA ALA A 135 15.61 6.74 -15.07
C ALA A 135 14.19 6.80 -15.63
N LEU A 136 13.28 6.06 -15.00
CA LEU A 136 11.88 6.01 -15.40
C LEU A 136 11.02 6.89 -14.51
N ILE A 137 10.08 7.62 -15.11
CA ILE A 137 9.04 8.35 -14.39
C ILE A 137 7.74 7.57 -14.53
N MET A 138 7.15 7.19 -13.39
CA MET A 138 5.95 6.35 -13.32
C MET A 138 4.86 6.99 -12.47
N HIS A 139 3.61 6.65 -12.78
CA HIS A 139 2.43 7.12 -12.03
C HIS A 139 1.26 6.16 -12.26
N PRO A 140 0.55 5.68 -11.22
CA PRO A 140 -0.50 4.66 -11.36
C PRO A 140 -1.78 5.18 -12.04
N GLY A 141 -1.87 6.50 -12.26
CA GLY A 141 -3.07 7.16 -12.78
C GLY A 141 -4.27 7.17 -11.80
N PRO A 142 -5.25 8.01 -12.04
CA PRO A 142 -5.13 9.24 -12.82
C PRO A 142 -4.20 10.26 -12.13
N MET A 143 -3.49 11.09 -12.91
CA MET A 143 -2.57 12.09 -12.35
C MET A 143 -3.23 13.47 -12.21
N ASN A 144 -2.78 14.26 -11.22
CA ASN A 144 -3.13 15.67 -11.08
C ASN A 144 -1.98 16.49 -11.67
N ARG A 145 -2.05 16.78 -12.98
CA ARG A 145 -1.05 17.62 -13.66
C ARG A 145 -0.94 18.98 -12.99
N GLY A 146 0.29 19.43 -12.73
CA GLY A 146 0.58 20.65 -12.00
C GLY A 146 0.53 20.53 -10.47
N VAL A 147 0.34 19.31 -9.93
CA VAL A 147 0.42 19.04 -8.50
C VAL A 147 1.61 18.09 -8.22
N GLU A 148 1.41 16.77 -8.38
CA GLU A 148 2.50 15.81 -8.15
C GLU A 148 3.45 15.68 -9.35
N ILE A 149 3.02 16.08 -10.54
CA ILE A 149 3.81 16.06 -11.78
C ILE A 149 3.47 17.25 -12.66
N ALA A 150 4.48 17.92 -13.19
CA ALA A 150 4.30 18.98 -14.17
C ALA A 150 3.77 18.41 -15.51
N SER A 151 2.96 19.18 -16.23
CA SER A 151 2.34 18.69 -17.46
C SER A 151 3.36 18.28 -18.52
N GLU A 152 4.41 19.09 -18.68
CA GLU A 152 5.51 18.84 -19.61
C GLU A 152 6.33 17.60 -19.23
N VAL A 153 6.42 17.26 -17.94
CA VAL A 153 7.13 16.06 -17.46
C VAL A 153 6.33 14.81 -17.76
N ALA A 154 5.01 14.86 -17.60
CA ALA A 154 4.14 13.72 -17.88
C ALA A 154 4.16 13.27 -19.35
N ASP A 155 4.57 14.16 -20.26
CA ASP A 155 4.62 13.91 -21.70
C ASP A 155 6.06 13.66 -22.21
N ARG A 156 7.04 13.51 -21.32
CA ARG A 156 8.44 13.18 -21.66
C ARG A 156 8.58 11.72 -22.10
N PRO A 157 9.62 11.40 -22.91
CA PRO A 157 9.89 10.02 -23.33
C PRO A 157 10.25 9.07 -22.20
N ASP A 158 10.84 9.57 -21.10
CA ASP A 158 11.17 8.84 -19.88
C ASP A 158 9.97 8.66 -18.92
N ALA A 159 8.85 9.37 -19.18
CA ALA A 159 7.60 9.18 -18.48
C ALA A 159 6.79 8.02 -19.11
N VAL A 160 7.00 6.82 -18.60
CA VAL A 160 6.40 5.58 -19.14
C VAL A 160 4.96 5.36 -18.65
N ILE A 161 4.27 6.41 -18.25
CA ILE A 161 2.93 6.37 -17.61
C ILE A 161 1.88 5.77 -18.53
N THR A 162 1.87 6.16 -19.81
CA THR A 162 0.90 5.65 -20.78
C THR A 162 1.16 4.17 -21.08
N GLU A 163 2.41 3.77 -21.20
CA GLU A 163 2.80 2.37 -21.37
C GLU A 163 2.41 1.53 -20.14
N GLN A 164 2.66 2.05 -18.93
CA GLN A 164 2.25 1.44 -17.67
C GLN A 164 0.72 1.14 -17.65
N VAL A 165 -0.11 2.07 -18.11
CA VAL A 165 -1.56 1.85 -18.25
C VAL A 165 -1.87 0.75 -19.27
N ALA A 166 -1.23 0.76 -20.43
CA ALA A 166 -1.40 -0.26 -21.46
C ALA A 166 -0.98 -1.66 -20.98
N ASN A 167 0.15 -1.75 -20.29
CA ASN A 167 0.64 -2.99 -19.66
C ASN A 167 -0.37 -3.55 -18.65
N GLY A 168 -1.16 -2.68 -18.02
CA GLY A 168 -2.21 -3.07 -17.09
C GLY A 168 -3.26 -3.98 -17.70
N VAL A 169 -3.59 -3.82 -18.97
CA VAL A 169 -4.54 -4.70 -19.67
C VAL A 169 -3.92 -6.10 -19.83
N ALA A 170 -2.71 -6.17 -20.39
CA ALA A 170 -2.02 -7.44 -20.66
C ALA A 170 -1.76 -8.23 -19.37
N VAL A 171 -1.29 -7.56 -18.32
CA VAL A 171 -1.00 -8.21 -17.03
C VAL A 171 -2.27 -8.74 -16.37
N ARG A 172 -3.38 -7.98 -16.38
CA ARG A 172 -4.66 -8.45 -15.83
C ARG A 172 -5.23 -9.63 -16.64
N MET A 173 -5.11 -9.61 -17.97
CA MET A 173 -5.46 -10.75 -18.81
C MET A 173 -4.64 -11.99 -18.45
N ALA A 174 -3.33 -11.85 -18.25
CA ALA A 174 -2.46 -12.94 -17.82
C ALA A 174 -2.87 -13.50 -16.44
N VAL A 175 -3.19 -12.64 -15.48
CA VAL A 175 -3.68 -13.06 -14.15
C VAL A 175 -4.97 -13.87 -14.27
N LEU A 176 -5.93 -13.40 -15.06
CA LEU A 176 -7.19 -14.12 -15.29
C LEU A 176 -6.95 -15.47 -15.97
N PHE A 177 -6.11 -15.51 -17.01
CA PHE A 177 -5.78 -16.73 -17.72
C PHE A 177 -5.10 -17.77 -16.80
N LEU A 178 -4.13 -17.34 -16.00
CA LEU A 178 -3.38 -18.22 -15.10
C LEU A 178 -4.24 -18.73 -13.93
N LEU A 179 -5.11 -17.90 -13.37
CA LEU A 179 -5.84 -18.26 -12.16
C LEU A 179 -7.21 -18.89 -12.42
N LEU A 180 -7.88 -18.55 -13.54
CA LEU A 180 -9.23 -18.98 -13.88
C LEU A 180 -9.29 -19.89 -15.11
N GLY A 181 -8.27 -19.82 -15.97
CA GLY A 181 -8.22 -20.52 -17.24
C GLY A 181 -7.35 -21.79 -17.24
N PRO A 182 -7.06 -22.31 -18.44
CA PRO A 182 -6.19 -23.48 -18.61
C PRO A 182 -4.77 -23.29 -18.08
N GLY A 183 -4.31 -22.03 -17.98
CA GLY A 183 -3.02 -21.67 -17.41
C GLY A 183 -2.82 -22.08 -15.95
N ARG A 184 -3.91 -22.36 -15.22
CA ARG A 184 -3.84 -22.80 -13.82
C ARG A 184 -3.07 -24.13 -13.66
N ALA A 185 -3.17 -25.03 -14.62
CA ALA A 185 -2.46 -26.30 -14.63
C ALA A 185 -0.93 -26.15 -14.87
N ALA A 186 -0.51 -25.01 -15.42
CA ALA A 186 0.90 -24.71 -15.72
C ALA A 186 1.62 -23.98 -14.56
N LEU A 187 0.90 -23.54 -13.53
CA LEU A 187 1.52 -22.90 -12.37
C LEU A 187 2.19 -23.96 -11.48
N PRO A 188 3.44 -23.75 -11.05
CA PRO A 188 4.04 -24.57 -10.02
C PRO A 188 3.21 -24.49 -8.73
N PRO A 189 3.18 -25.54 -7.91
CA PRO A 189 2.54 -25.46 -6.60
C PRO A 189 3.18 -24.30 -5.83
N LEU A 190 2.35 -23.43 -5.25
CA LEU A 190 2.81 -22.30 -4.45
C LEU A 190 3.62 -22.84 -3.26
N ALA A 191 4.93 -22.65 -3.30
CA ALA A 191 5.78 -22.91 -2.15
C ALA A 191 5.35 -21.97 -1.03
N GLY A 192 4.77 -22.54 0.05
CA GLY A 192 4.31 -21.75 1.20
C GLY A 192 2.83 -21.37 1.22
N ALA A 193 1.95 -22.11 0.55
CA ALA A 193 0.54 -22.07 0.91
C ALA A 193 0.44 -22.49 2.38
N VAL A 194 0.16 -21.52 3.25
CA VAL A 194 -0.20 -21.80 4.65
C VAL A 194 -1.30 -22.84 4.61
N ALA A 195 -1.02 -24.03 5.17
CA ALA A 195 -2.00 -25.07 5.30
C ALA A 195 -3.21 -24.44 5.98
N ASP A 196 -4.34 -24.57 5.32
CA ASP A 196 -5.64 -24.08 5.78
C ASP A 196 -5.88 -24.62 7.20
N SER A 197 -5.65 -23.80 8.22
CA SER A 197 -5.90 -24.12 9.62
C SER A 197 -7.39 -23.94 9.92
N THR A 198 -8.25 -24.51 9.09
CA THR A 198 -9.65 -24.76 9.42
C THR A 198 -9.79 -26.17 10.03
N ALA A 199 -9.02 -26.47 11.05
CA ALA A 199 -9.37 -27.48 12.01
C ALA A 199 -10.26 -26.78 13.06
N ASP A 200 -11.54 -26.97 12.90
CA ASP A 200 -12.58 -26.60 13.87
C ASP A 200 -12.30 -27.35 15.20
N PRO A 201 -12.00 -26.66 16.33
CA PRO A 201 -11.77 -27.31 17.61
C PRO A 201 -13.10 -27.58 18.36
N ALA A 202 -14.14 -27.99 17.65
CA ALA A 202 -15.46 -28.28 18.25
C ALA A 202 -15.98 -29.66 17.88
N SER A 203 -15.21 -30.72 18.20
CA SER A 203 -15.79 -32.08 18.24
C SER A 203 -14.99 -32.98 19.18
N ASP A 204 -15.01 -32.66 20.48
CA ASP A 204 -14.77 -33.67 21.53
C ASP A 204 -15.46 -33.24 22.82
N VAL A 205 -16.78 -33.32 22.84
CA VAL A 205 -17.57 -33.39 24.07
C VAL A 205 -18.23 -34.78 24.13
N THR A 206 -17.41 -35.72 24.60
CA THR A 206 -17.96 -37.01 25.04
C THR A 206 -18.76 -36.78 26.32
N ALA A 207 -20.01 -37.17 26.25
CA ALA A 207 -20.93 -37.28 27.34
C ALA A 207 -20.43 -38.24 28.44
N SER A 208 -20.38 -37.75 29.66
CA SER A 208 -20.48 -38.59 30.85
C SER A 208 -21.45 -37.91 31.83
N GLY A 209 -22.50 -38.62 32.10
CA GLY A 209 -23.67 -38.24 32.87
C GLY A 209 -23.44 -38.29 34.40
N PRO A 210 -24.51 -38.34 35.21
CA PRO A 210 -24.72 -37.42 36.31
C PRO A 210 -24.32 -37.98 37.67
N GLY A 211 -23.86 -37.06 38.55
CA GLY A 211 -23.61 -37.31 39.97
C GLY A 211 -24.24 -36.22 40.81
N ASP A 212 -25.19 -36.66 41.49
CA ASP A 212 -26.08 -36.13 42.54
C ASP A 212 -25.32 -35.50 43.71
N GLY A 213 -25.90 -34.50 44.38
CA GLY A 213 -25.63 -34.24 45.78
C GLY A 213 -25.40 -32.81 46.26
N GLY A 214 -26.42 -32.16 46.80
CA GLY A 214 -26.32 -31.56 48.12
C GLY A 214 -26.22 -30.03 48.29
N VAL A 215 -27.37 -29.46 48.48
CA VAL A 215 -27.87 -28.52 49.56
C VAL A 215 -26.98 -27.46 50.20
N ASN A 216 -27.64 -26.31 50.37
CA ASN A 216 -27.50 -25.25 51.43
C ASN A 216 -26.69 -24.00 51.04
N GLY A 217 -27.32 -22.80 50.90
CA GLY A 217 -27.98 -22.06 51.97
C GLY A 217 -27.18 -20.79 52.24
N GLY A 218 -27.77 -19.61 52.05
CA GLY A 218 -27.13 -18.39 52.54
C GLY A 218 -27.63 -17.07 51.89
N VAL A 219 -28.61 -16.52 52.50
CA VAL A 219 -29.28 -15.22 52.34
C VAL A 219 -28.35 -14.05 52.72
N GLY A 220 -28.56 -12.86 52.12
CA GLY A 220 -28.04 -11.59 52.58
C GLY A 220 -27.80 -10.65 51.39
N ASP A 221 -28.69 -9.88 51.05
CA ASP A 221 -29.32 -8.62 51.43
C ASP A 221 -28.43 -7.37 51.35
N ALA A 222 -28.99 -6.40 50.63
CA ALA A 222 -28.91 -4.94 50.76
C ALA A 222 -27.67 -4.15 50.33
N GLY A 223 -27.94 -3.15 49.51
CA GLY A 223 -27.16 -1.93 49.55
C GLY A 223 -26.98 -1.12 48.28
N THR A 224 -28.05 -0.59 47.72
CA THR A 224 -27.98 0.68 46.95
C THR A 224 -27.70 1.86 47.89
N PRO A 225 -26.95 2.85 47.46
CA PRO A 225 -27.60 4.15 47.27
C PRO A 225 -27.12 4.94 46.03
N THR A 226 -28.07 5.69 45.55
CA THR A 226 -28.06 6.77 44.58
C THR A 226 -27.53 8.10 45.16
N PRO A 227 -27.64 9.20 44.42
CA PRO A 227 -26.48 10.05 44.05
C PRO A 227 -26.53 11.42 44.81
N SER A 228 -25.49 12.21 44.71
CA SER A 228 -25.55 13.62 45.05
C SER A 228 -24.92 14.53 44.00
N THR A 229 -25.78 15.40 43.53
CA THR A 229 -25.57 16.65 42.81
C THR A 229 -24.86 17.69 43.66
N SER A 230 -24.11 18.57 43.04
CA SER A 230 -23.95 20.04 43.22
C SER A 230 -22.50 20.39 42.76
N GLY A 231 -22.18 21.43 42.04
CA GLY A 231 -22.82 22.69 41.79
C GLY A 231 -21.72 23.72 41.63
N ALA A 232 -21.79 24.45 40.52
CA ALA A 232 -21.51 25.87 40.30
C ALA A 232 -20.13 26.51 40.63
N SER A 233 -19.69 27.27 39.63
CA SER A 233 -19.07 28.62 39.65
C SER A 233 -17.58 28.74 40.02
N THR A 234 -16.78 29.17 39.12
CA THR A 234 -16.49 30.53 38.59
C THR A 234 -15.72 30.40 37.28
#